data_478da6cdd08eeb190b4252bc5520482d
#
_entry.id   478da6cdd08eeb190b4252bc5520482d
#
_cell.length_a   1.000
_cell.length_b   1.000
_cell.length_c   1.000
_cell.angle_alpha   90.00
_cell.angle_beta   90.00
_cell.angle_gamma   90.00
#
_symmetry.space_group_name_H-M   'P 1'
#
loop_
_entity.id
_entity.type
_entity.pdbx_description
1 polymer ?
#
loop_
_entity_poly.entity_id
_entity_poly.type
_entity_poly.pdbx_seq_one_letter_code
_entity_poly.pdbx_strand_id
1 'polypeptide(L)'
;MTQNIPDPLPPLSDEEGEKLLRRVMLRILPFIFLCYVISYLDRTNVGFAAISMNKDLGLTATMFGWAAGLFFFGYFIFEIPSNLLMQRFGARVWIARIMITWGLISMATAFATGPISFSILRFLLGVAEAGFTPGVYLYFTYWFPGKWRAKAIAAFLLGIPTANIIGSPLSGWLMEMHGIMGLKNWQFLLIAEALPAVLLGIACLFVLVDTPAKARWMNDREKTWLGERLKQEQQAIGSSHGNTLRSALTNPKVFTLAAINFCCIVGSVGIGLWMPQIIKSLGMTNTTVGLVTALPYVLGAISMTIWARLANRSQQRLPYVAGALAFAAVALVGAALTDEPIMKVTCLALTVSGILSFQATFWAIPSTILTGRAAAGGLALIVSIGNLGGFAGPFLIGLIKDATQSFAVPFYVVASILMLGTCLMLWLGDPARRKDADAGQAAYDSGSR
;
A
#
# COMPACT_ATOMS: atom_id res chain seq x y z
N MET A 1 -55.46 -12.33 -23.97
CA MET A 1 -54.88 -11.34 -23.02
C MET A 1 -53.39 -11.19 -23.34
N THR A 2 -53.06 -10.25 -24.19
CA THR A 2 -51.66 -9.87 -24.50
C THR A 2 -51.13 -9.11 -23.27
N GLN A 3 -50.20 -9.73 -22.57
CA GLN A 3 -49.45 -9.02 -21.52
C GLN A 3 -48.73 -7.83 -22.16
N ASN A 4 -49.12 -6.62 -21.79
CA ASN A 4 -48.38 -5.41 -22.06
C ASN A 4 -47.03 -5.53 -21.36
N ILE A 5 -46.00 -5.99 -22.06
CA ILE A 5 -44.61 -5.87 -21.62
C ILE A 5 -44.31 -4.37 -21.71
N PRO A 6 -44.02 -3.68 -20.59
CA PRO A 6 -43.69 -2.26 -20.64
C PRO A 6 -42.43 -2.08 -21.51
N ASP A 7 -42.48 -1.11 -22.41
CA ASP A 7 -41.35 -0.74 -23.26
C ASP A 7 -40.06 -0.60 -22.42
N PRO A 8 -38.92 -1.12 -22.87
CA PRO A 8 -37.66 -0.98 -22.14
C PRO A 8 -37.36 0.50 -21.94
N LEU A 9 -37.19 0.90 -20.67
CA LEU A 9 -36.87 2.27 -20.31
C LEU A 9 -35.64 2.73 -21.12
N PRO A 10 -35.65 3.96 -21.67
CA PRO A 10 -34.52 4.46 -22.46
C PRO A 10 -33.22 4.40 -21.65
N PRO A 11 -32.08 4.12 -22.28
CA PRO A 11 -30.79 4.07 -21.59
C PRO A 11 -30.50 5.40 -20.86
N LEU A 12 -29.70 5.36 -19.76
CA LEU A 12 -29.29 6.58 -19.08
C LEU A 12 -28.46 7.45 -20.02
N SER A 13 -28.68 8.76 -20.00
CA SER A 13 -27.79 9.71 -20.64
C SER A 13 -26.40 9.72 -20.00
N ASP A 14 -25.38 10.21 -20.70
CA ASP A 14 -24.02 10.29 -20.16
C ASP A 14 -23.97 11.14 -18.87
N GLU A 15 -24.77 12.21 -18.79
CA GLU A 15 -24.87 13.05 -17.59
C GLU A 15 -25.50 12.30 -16.39
N GLU A 16 -26.58 11.56 -16.64
CA GLU A 16 -27.21 10.71 -15.60
C GLU A 16 -26.24 9.61 -15.13
N GLY A 17 -25.47 9.02 -16.05
CA GLY A 17 -24.44 8.02 -15.76
C GLY A 17 -23.31 8.59 -14.89
N GLU A 18 -22.82 9.80 -15.18
CA GLU A 18 -21.81 10.46 -14.33
C GLU A 18 -22.36 10.76 -12.94
N LYS A 19 -23.60 11.23 -12.81
CA LYS A 19 -24.27 11.43 -11.51
C LYS A 19 -24.41 10.13 -10.73
N LEU A 20 -24.77 9.04 -11.41
CA LEU A 20 -24.83 7.71 -10.81
C LEU A 20 -23.46 7.27 -10.28
N LEU A 21 -22.41 7.36 -11.10
CA LEU A 21 -21.06 6.94 -10.70
C LEU A 21 -20.53 7.78 -9.53
N ARG A 22 -20.83 9.06 -9.49
CA ARG A 22 -20.52 9.92 -8.34
C ARG A 22 -21.24 9.44 -7.06
N ARG A 23 -22.52 9.08 -7.14
CA ARG A 23 -23.29 8.54 -6.02
C ARG A 23 -22.74 7.19 -5.55
N VAL A 24 -22.37 6.30 -6.47
CA VAL A 24 -21.71 5.02 -6.18
C VAL A 24 -20.39 5.27 -5.44
N MET A 25 -19.59 6.20 -5.94
CA MET A 25 -18.30 6.54 -5.32
C MET A 25 -18.48 7.06 -3.89
N LEU A 26 -19.39 7.99 -3.67
CA LEU A 26 -19.65 8.57 -2.34
C LEU A 26 -20.23 7.54 -1.35
N ARG A 27 -20.85 6.47 -1.84
CA ARG A 27 -21.43 5.44 -1.00
C ARG A 27 -20.43 4.34 -0.62
N ILE A 28 -19.53 3.98 -1.53
CA ILE A 28 -18.58 2.86 -1.35
C ILE A 28 -17.24 3.35 -0.79
N LEU A 29 -16.68 4.39 -1.41
CA LEU A 29 -15.31 4.79 -1.15
C LEU A 29 -15.04 5.25 0.29
N PRO A 30 -15.88 6.06 0.97
CA PRO A 30 -15.59 6.50 2.32
C PRO A 30 -15.47 5.35 3.32
N PHE A 31 -16.33 4.34 3.20
CA PHE A 31 -16.29 3.16 4.06
C PHE A 31 -15.04 2.31 3.81
N ILE A 32 -14.73 2.00 2.55
CA ILE A 32 -13.52 1.25 2.17
C ILE A 32 -12.25 2.03 2.52
N PHE A 33 -12.26 3.36 2.35
CA PHE A 33 -11.17 4.23 2.78
C PHE A 33 -10.92 4.14 4.29
N LEU A 34 -11.98 4.18 5.10
CA LEU A 34 -11.86 4.02 6.55
C LEU A 34 -11.30 2.64 6.92
N CYS A 35 -11.75 1.57 6.27
CA CYS A 35 -11.19 0.23 6.44
C CYS A 35 -9.68 0.20 6.15
N TYR A 36 -9.24 0.93 5.12
CA TYR A 36 -7.82 0.99 4.74
C TYR A 36 -6.99 1.81 5.72
N VAL A 37 -7.53 2.92 6.21
CA VAL A 37 -6.88 3.72 7.26
C VAL A 37 -6.64 2.86 8.50
N ILE A 38 -7.64 2.09 8.94
CA ILE A 38 -7.51 1.19 10.09
C ILE A 38 -6.50 0.06 9.82
N SER A 39 -6.47 -0.50 8.59
CA SER A 39 -5.47 -1.49 8.19
C SER A 39 -4.04 -0.96 8.30
N TYR A 40 -3.80 0.27 7.81
CA TYR A 40 -2.47 0.86 7.89
C TYR A 40 -2.08 1.30 9.30
N LEU A 41 -3.03 1.72 10.11
CA LEU A 41 -2.81 2.04 11.51
C LEU A 41 -2.33 0.78 12.26
N ASP A 42 -2.99 -0.36 12.07
CA ASP A 42 -2.62 -1.64 12.69
C ASP A 42 -1.24 -2.15 12.21
N ARG A 43 -0.82 -1.83 10.99
CA ARG A 43 0.54 -2.16 10.49
C ARG A 43 1.64 -1.33 11.17
N THR A 44 1.35 -0.11 11.57
CA THR A 44 2.35 0.84 12.10
C THR A 44 2.38 0.87 13.62
N ASN A 45 1.29 0.52 14.31
CA ASN A 45 1.16 0.55 15.77
C ASN A 45 2.20 -0.32 16.49
N VAL A 46 2.60 -1.44 15.87
CA VAL A 46 3.63 -2.31 16.45
C VAL A 46 4.99 -1.62 16.59
N GLY A 47 5.28 -0.61 15.75
CA GLY A 47 6.46 0.24 15.90
C GLY A 47 6.41 1.10 17.17
N PHE A 48 5.23 1.59 17.56
CA PHE A 48 5.00 2.28 18.83
C PHE A 48 5.01 1.31 20.02
N ALA A 49 4.31 0.18 19.89
CA ALA A 49 4.31 -0.86 20.92
C ALA A 49 5.73 -1.31 21.27
N ALA A 50 6.61 -1.42 20.28
CA ALA A 50 8.00 -1.85 20.43
C ALA A 50 8.81 -0.99 21.39
N ILE A 51 8.42 0.27 21.66
CA ILE A 51 9.10 1.16 22.60
C ILE A 51 9.20 0.51 24.00
N SER A 52 8.17 -0.19 24.45
CA SER A 52 8.16 -0.90 25.75
C SER A 52 8.02 -2.42 25.60
N MET A 53 7.32 -2.89 24.59
CA MET A 53 7.07 -4.31 24.33
C MET A 53 8.36 -5.11 24.17
N ASN A 54 9.37 -4.57 23.46
CA ASN A 54 10.63 -5.27 23.22
C ASN A 54 11.31 -5.69 24.53
N LYS A 55 11.34 -4.78 25.52
CA LYS A 55 11.87 -5.09 26.85
C LYS A 55 11.05 -6.14 27.58
N ASP A 56 9.73 -6.03 27.51
CA ASP A 56 8.80 -6.92 28.21
C ASP A 56 8.82 -8.36 27.69
N LEU A 57 9.00 -8.52 26.38
CA LEU A 57 9.04 -9.80 25.70
C LEU A 57 10.46 -10.34 25.49
N GLY A 58 11.50 -9.63 25.95
CA GLY A 58 12.90 -10.01 25.74
C GLY A 58 13.31 -10.02 24.27
N LEU A 59 12.78 -9.11 23.45
CA LEU A 59 13.09 -9.02 22.03
C LEU A 59 14.37 -8.17 21.82
N THR A 60 15.34 -8.75 21.09
CA THR A 60 16.43 -7.94 20.51
C THR A 60 15.89 -7.17 19.29
N ALA A 61 16.67 -6.22 18.77
CA ALA A 61 16.29 -5.49 17.56
C ALA A 61 16.17 -6.43 16.36
N THR A 62 17.03 -7.45 16.26
CA THR A 62 16.97 -8.51 15.23
C THR A 62 15.67 -9.32 15.35
N MET A 63 15.31 -9.77 16.54
CA MET A 63 14.09 -10.56 16.78
C MET A 63 12.84 -9.75 16.46
N PHE A 64 12.81 -8.47 16.85
CA PHE A 64 11.70 -7.57 16.51
C PHE A 64 11.60 -7.37 14.99
N GLY A 65 12.70 -7.05 14.31
CA GLY A 65 12.74 -6.86 12.85
C GLY A 65 12.33 -8.12 12.08
N TRP A 66 12.78 -9.31 12.55
CA TRP A 66 12.39 -10.60 12.00
C TRP A 66 10.88 -10.84 12.13
N ALA A 67 10.34 -10.72 13.35
CA ALA A 67 8.93 -10.94 13.61
C ALA A 67 8.03 -9.96 12.84
N ALA A 68 8.42 -8.67 12.80
CA ALA A 68 7.73 -7.66 12.01
C ALA A 68 7.76 -7.97 10.51
N GLY A 69 8.88 -8.49 10.02
CA GLY A 69 9.03 -8.94 8.63
C GLY A 69 8.17 -10.16 8.30
N LEU A 70 8.02 -11.12 9.23
CA LEU A 70 7.21 -12.32 9.04
C LEU A 70 5.75 -12.01 8.66
N PHE A 71 5.22 -10.88 9.07
CA PHE A 71 3.93 -10.39 8.60
C PHE A 71 3.89 -10.30 7.06
N PHE A 72 4.90 -9.68 6.44
CA PHE A 72 4.95 -9.53 4.98
C PHE A 72 5.17 -10.86 4.26
N PHE A 73 5.86 -11.79 4.90
CA PHE A 73 6.05 -13.14 4.36
C PHE A 73 4.74 -13.93 4.38
N GLY A 74 4.00 -13.90 5.49
CA GLY A 74 2.66 -14.49 5.57
C GLY A 74 1.69 -13.85 4.57
N TYR A 75 1.71 -12.52 4.46
CA TYR A 75 0.92 -11.77 3.48
C TYR A 75 1.22 -12.22 2.05
N PHE A 76 2.50 -12.32 1.67
CA PHE A 76 2.95 -12.72 0.34
C PHE A 76 2.44 -14.12 -0.06
N ILE A 77 2.57 -15.11 0.82
CA ILE A 77 2.16 -16.49 0.52
C ILE A 77 0.65 -16.59 0.32
N PHE A 78 -0.15 -15.88 1.13
CA PHE A 78 -1.60 -16.02 1.14
C PHE A 78 -2.34 -14.97 0.32
N GLU A 79 -1.66 -14.01 -0.30
CA GLU A 79 -2.27 -12.95 -1.11
C GLU A 79 -3.08 -13.53 -2.29
N ILE A 80 -2.49 -14.43 -3.08
CA ILE A 80 -3.15 -15.03 -4.24
C ILE A 80 -4.28 -15.97 -3.79
N PRO A 81 -4.08 -16.95 -2.88
CA PRO A 81 -5.16 -17.79 -2.38
C PRO A 81 -6.35 -17.00 -1.83
N SER A 82 -6.08 -15.94 -1.07
CA SER A 82 -7.13 -15.08 -0.50
C SER A 82 -7.98 -14.40 -1.57
N ASN A 83 -7.37 -13.90 -2.65
CA ASN A 83 -8.10 -13.27 -3.73
C ASN A 83 -8.95 -14.26 -4.55
N LEU A 84 -8.47 -15.48 -4.74
CA LEU A 84 -9.25 -16.55 -5.38
C LEU A 84 -10.48 -16.92 -4.54
N LEU A 85 -10.32 -17.01 -3.22
CA LEU A 85 -11.43 -17.27 -2.31
C LEU A 85 -12.44 -16.11 -2.29
N MET A 86 -11.97 -14.86 -2.40
CA MET A 86 -12.88 -13.71 -2.53
C MET A 86 -13.76 -13.77 -3.78
N GLN A 87 -13.23 -14.24 -4.92
CA GLN A 87 -14.04 -14.44 -6.12
C GLN A 87 -15.14 -15.49 -5.90
N ARG A 88 -14.88 -16.52 -5.08
CA ARG A 88 -15.84 -17.59 -4.79
C ARG A 88 -16.90 -17.16 -3.77
N PHE A 89 -16.52 -16.50 -2.69
CA PHE A 89 -17.41 -16.17 -1.57
C PHE A 89 -18.06 -14.78 -1.66
N GLY A 90 -17.58 -13.94 -2.58
CA GLY A 90 -17.99 -12.56 -2.74
C GLY A 90 -17.17 -11.58 -1.89
N ALA A 91 -17.09 -10.34 -2.37
CA ALA A 91 -16.27 -9.30 -1.75
C ALA A 91 -16.76 -8.91 -0.35
N ARG A 92 -18.08 -8.78 -0.17
CA ARG A 92 -18.72 -8.41 1.10
C ARG A 92 -18.29 -9.33 2.24
N VAL A 93 -18.50 -10.64 2.05
CA VAL A 93 -18.20 -11.65 3.08
C VAL A 93 -16.70 -11.81 3.28
N TRP A 94 -15.94 -11.77 2.19
CA TRP A 94 -14.50 -12.02 2.27
C TRP A 94 -13.73 -10.86 2.90
N ILE A 95 -14.05 -9.60 2.56
CA ILE A 95 -13.49 -8.42 3.22
C ILE A 95 -13.85 -8.40 4.70
N ALA A 96 -15.11 -8.69 5.05
CA ALA A 96 -15.53 -8.80 6.44
C ALA A 96 -14.70 -9.85 7.21
N ARG A 97 -14.53 -11.05 6.63
CA ARG A 97 -13.70 -12.12 7.21
C ARG A 97 -12.27 -11.66 7.43
N ILE A 98 -11.64 -11.04 6.41
CA ILE A 98 -10.28 -10.52 6.52
C ILE A 98 -10.19 -9.55 7.71
N MET A 99 -11.06 -8.55 7.78
CA MET A 99 -11.02 -7.53 8.83
C MET A 99 -11.26 -8.10 10.23
N ILE A 100 -12.23 -9.01 10.40
CA ILE A 100 -12.52 -9.63 11.69
C ILE A 100 -11.34 -10.51 12.12
N THR A 101 -10.85 -11.37 11.23
CA THR A 101 -9.78 -12.32 11.61
C THR A 101 -8.47 -11.60 11.90
N TRP A 102 -8.09 -10.60 11.09
CA TRP A 102 -6.89 -9.84 11.38
C TRP A 102 -7.03 -9.03 12.68
N GLY A 103 -8.18 -8.34 12.90
CA GLY A 103 -8.39 -7.58 14.13
C GLY A 103 -8.31 -8.45 15.38
N LEU A 104 -8.89 -9.67 15.35
CA LEU A 104 -8.78 -10.62 16.47
C LEU A 104 -7.33 -11.09 16.70
N ILE A 105 -6.57 -11.37 15.65
CA ILE A 105 -5.15 -11.79 15.77
C ILE A 105 -4.29 -10.61 16.25
N SER A 106 -4.58 -9.39 15.77
CA SER A 106 -3.89 -8.18 16.25
C SER A 106 -4.13 -7.96 17.74
N MET A 107 -5.37 -8.07 18.23
CA MET A 107 -5.67 -8.06 19.67
C MET A 107 -4.98 -9.19 20.43
N ALA A 108 -4.92 -10.39 19.84
CA ALA A 108 -4.21 -11.52 20.46
C ALA A 108 -2.71 -11.26 20.60
N THR A 109 -2.11 -10.40 19.77
CA THR A 109 -0.70 -10.01 19.87
C THR A 109 -0.40 -9.30 21.21
N ALA A 110 -1.38 -8.65 21.81
CA ALA A 110 -1.25 -8.06 23.16
C ALA A 110 -0.96 -9.10 24.25
N PHE A 111 -1.26 -10.37 24.01
CA PHE A 111 -1.04 -11.47 24.95
C PHE A 111 0.18 -12.34 24.60
N ALA A 112 1.06 -11.84 23.71
CA ALA A 112 2.34 -12.51 23.42
C ALA A 112 3.18 -12.59 24.70
N THR A 113 3.85 -13.74 24.90
CA THR A 113 4.64 -14.04 26.11
C THR A 113 6.14 -14.05 25.86
N GLY A 114 6.58 -13.91 24.61
CA GLY A 114 8.00 -13.91 24.25
C GLY A 114 8.21 -13.89 22.74
N PRO A 115 9.47 -14.01 22.28
CA PRO A 115 9.84 -13.85 20.86
C PRO A 115 9.11 -14.81 19.91
N ILE A 116 8.93 -16.08 20.32
CA ILE A 116 8.31 -17.11 19.47
C ILE A 116 6.82 -16.83 19.29
N SER A 117 6.09 -16.59 20.40
CA SER A 117 4.65 -16.30 20.33
C SER A 117 4.36 -15.02 19.55
N PHE A 118 5.18 -13.98 19.73
CA PHE A 118 5.09 -12.75 18.95
C PHE A 118 5.32 -13.00 17.45
N SER A 119 6.36 -13.77 17.09
CA SER A 119 6.66 -14.10 15.69
C SER A 119 5.53 -14.90 15.03
N ILE A 120 4.95 -15.88 15.73
CA ILE A 120 3.82 -16.67 15.23
C ILE A 120 2.61 -15.77 14.99
N LEU A 121 2.27 -14.89 15.95
CA LEU A 121 1.14 -13.98 15.81
C LEU A 121 1.35 -12.97 14.68
N ARG A 122 2.55 -12.44 14.47
CA ARG A 122 2.88 -11.58 13.34
C ARG A 122 2.74 -12.31 11.99
N PHE A 123 3.18 -13.56 11.88
CA PHE A 123 2.96 -14.37 10.69
C PHE A 123 1.47 -14.60 10.43
N LEU A 124 0.72 -15.04 11.44
CA LEU A 124 -0.72 -15.27 11.33
C LEU A 124 -1.49 -14.00 10.99
N LEU A 125 -1.05 -12.84 11.51
CA LEU A 125 -1.62 -11.54 11.17
C LEU A 125 -1.45 -11.24 9.67
N GLY A 126 -0.25 -11.50 9.12
CA GLY A 126 0.01 -11.38 7.69
C GLY A 126 -0.89 -12.30 6.84
N VAL A 127 -1.06 -13.57 7.27
CA VAL A 127 -1.97 -14.52 6.62
C VAL A 127 -3.42 -14.03 6.65
N ALA A 128 -3.87 -13.52 7.79
CA ALA A 128 -5.25 -13.05 7.98
C ALA A 128 -5.57 -11.79 7.14
N GLU A 129 -4.62 -10.85 7.06
CA GLU A 129 -4.77 -9.60 6.31
C GLU A 129 -4.52 -9.78 4.80
N ALA A 130 -3.89 -10.90 4.41
CA ALA A 130 -3.55 -11.18 3.03
C ALA A 130 -4.78 -11.06 2.10
N GLY A 131 -4.57 -10.35 0.99
CA GLY A 131 -5.61 -10.16 -0.02
C GLY A 131 -6.55 -8.97 0.23
N PHE A 132 -6.39 -8.19 1.31
CA PHE A 132 -7.25 -7.02 1.56
C PHE A 132 -7.09 -5.97 0.45
N THR A 133 -5.89 -5.46 0.24
CA THR A 133 -5.64 -4.40 -0.76
C THR A 133 -5.97 -4.84 -2.19
N PRO A 134 -5.46 -5.98 -2.71
CA PRO A 134 -5.82 -6.43 -4.05
C PRO A 134 -7.28 -6.86 -4.13
N GLY A 135 -7.88 -7.32 -3.05
CA GLY A 135 -9.31 -7.61 -2.96
C GLY A 135 -10.17 -6.36 -3.12
N VAL A 136 -9.77 -5.25 -2.51
CA VAL A 136 -10.43 -3.95 -2.71
C VAL A 136 -10.28 -3.47 -4.16
N TYR A 137 -9.11 -3.64 -4.78
CA TYR A 137 -8.94 -3.32 -6.20
C TYR A 137 -9.86 -4.16 -7.09
N LEU A 138 -9.97 -5.46 -6.81
CA LEU A 138 -10.91 -6.35 -7.49
C LEU A 138 -12.37 -5.89 -7.27
N TYR A 139 -12.74 -5.53 -6.02
CA TYR A 139 -14.06 -5.00 -5.70
C TYR A 139 -14.37 -3.72 -6.50
N PHE A 140 -13.40 -2.82 -6.66
CA PHE A 140 -13.58 -1.64 -7.49
C PHE A 140 -13.81 -1.95 -8.97
N THR A 141 -13.31 -3.07 -9.49
CA THR A 141 -13.63 -3.49 -10.88
C THR A 141 -15.09 -3.88 -11.06
N TYR A 142 -15.78 -4.31 -10.01
CA TYR A 142 -17.20 -4.66 -10.05
C TYR A 142 -18.11 -3.44 -10.00
N TRP A 143 -17.60 -2.26 -9.60
CA TRP A 143 -18.40 -1.07 -9.38
C TRP A 143 -18.03 0.12 -10.26
N PHE A 144 -16.78 0.21 -10.71
CA PHE A 144 -16.30 1.39 -11.41
C PHE A 144 -15.72 1.07 -12.79
N PRO A 145 -16.19 1.77 -13.84
CA PRO A 145 -15.50 1.82 -15.14
C PRO A 145 -14.12 2.49 -15.02
N GLY A 146 -13.24 2.25 -15.99
CA GLY A 146 -11.81 2.57 -15.94
C GLY A 146 -11.42 3.92 -15.37
N LYS A 147 -11.98 5.05 -15.87
CA LYS A 147 -11.67 6.39 -15.36
C LYS A 147 -12.07 6.58 -13.89
N TRP A 148 -13.25 6.07 -13.51
CA TRP A 148 -13.75 6.16 -12.15
C TRP A 148 -13.03 5.20 -11.21
N ARG A 149 -12.64 4.03 -11.69
CA ARG A 149 -11.81 3.07 -10.96
C ARG A 149 -10.45 3.66 -10.62
N ALA A 150 -9.79 4.33 -11.57
CA ALA A 150 -8.52 5.01 -11.32
C ALA A 150 -8.67 6.10 -10.24
N LYS A 151 -9.75 6.90 -10.27
CA LYS A 151 -10.05 7.89 -9.21
C LYS A 151 -10.27 7.23 -7.86
N ALA A 152 -11.03 6.11 -7.82
CA ALA A 152 -11.32 5.39 -6.58
C ALA A 152 -10.04 4.82 -5.96
N ILE A 153 -9.15 4.21 -6.77
CA ILE A 153 -7.85 3.67 -6.32
C ILE A 153 -6.94 4.81 -5.81
N ALA A 154 -6.87 5.92 -6.54
CA ALA A 154 -6.05 7.05 -6.11
C ALA A 154 -6.51 7.62 -4.76
N ALA A 155 -7.84 7.78 -4.58
CA ALA A 155 -8.39 8.26 -3.32
C ALA A 155 -8.20 7.23 -2.18
N PHE A 156 -8.33 5.93 -2.46
CA PHE A 156 -8.08 4.84 -1.51
C PHE A 156 -6.63 4.87 -1.00
N LEU A 157 -5.66 5.07 -1.88
CA LEU A 157 -4.23 5.11 -1.54
C LEU A 157 -3.86 6.30 -0.63
N LEU A 158 -4.64 7.39 -0.62
CA LEU A 158 -4.47 8.47 0.36
C LEU A 158 -4.71 8.00 1.81
N GLY A 159 -5.30 6.82 2.00
CA GLY A 159 -5.42 6.20 3.32
C GLY A 159 -4.06 5.94 3.99
N ILE A 160 -2.98 5.69 3.24
CA ILE A 160 -1.63 5.45 3.80
C ILE A 160 -1.11 6.65 4.60
N PRO A 161 -0.93 7.83 3.99
CA PRO A 161 -0.50 8.99 4.76
C PRO A 161 -1.53 9.41 5.82
N THR A 162 -2.83 9.29 5.54
CA THR A 162 -3.89 9.62 6.50
C THR A 162 -3.79 8.75 7.76
N ALA A 163 -3.57 7.44 7.61
CA ALA A 163 -3.41 6.52 8.73
C ALA A 163 -2.21 6.90 9.61
N ASN A 164 -1.08 7.26 9.01
CA ASN A 164 0.10 7.65 9.76
C ASN A 164 -0.05 9.03 10.42
N ILE A 165 -0.71 10.00 9.75
CA ILE A 165 -0.93 11.35 10.29
C ILE A 165 -1.86 11.30 11.52
N ILE A 166 -2.91 10.48 11.47
CA ILE A 166 -3.88 10.35 12.57
C ILE A 166 -3.40 9.30 13.58
N GLY A 167 -2.91 8.17 13.10
CA GLY A 167 -2.52 7.02 13.91
C GLY A 167 -1.31 7.29 14.77
N SER A 168 -0.26 7.95 14.26
CA SER A 168 0.94 8.19 15.05
C SER A 168 0.68 9.01 16.33
N PRO A 169 -0.04 10.15 16.30
CA PRO A 169 -0.43 10.85 17.52
C PRO A 169 -1.32 10.01 18.44
N LEU A 170 -2.26 9.25 17.87
CA LEU A 170 -3.15 8.37 18.64
C LEU A 170 -2.33 7.27 19.34
N SER A 171 -1.45 6.57 18.63
CA SER A 171 -0.58 5.53 19.19
C SER A 171 0.33 6.10 20.28
N GLY A 172 0.93 7.28 20.04
CA GLY A 172 1.78 7.95 21.04
C GLY A 172 1.00 8.30 22.32
N TRP A 173 -0.25 8.78 22.19
CA TRP A 173 -1.12 9.08 23.32
C TRP A 173 -1.55 7.81 24.07
N LEU A 174 -1.95 6.75 23.36
CA LEU A 174 -2.30 5.47 23.97
C LEU A 174 -1.13 4.84 24.72
N MET A 175 0.10 5.05 24.28
CA MET A 175 1.31 4.59 24.96
C MET A 175 1.62 5.32 26.28
N GLU A 176 0.97 6.45 26.59
CA GLU A 176 1.04 7.10 27.92
C GLU A 176 0.04 6.50 28.92
N MET A 177 -0.94 5.75 28.44
CA MET A 177 -1.96 5.13 29.30
C MET A 177 -1.40 3.88 29.98
N HIS A 178 -1.34 3.89 31.30
CA HIS A 178 -0.82 2.80 32.11
C HIS A 178 -1.90 2.21 33.01
N GLY A 179 -1.87 0.90 33.20
CA GLY A 179 -2.72 0.21 34.19
C GLY A 179 -4.22 0.12 33.85
N ILE A 180 -4.63 0.53 32.66
CA ILE A 180 -6.03 0.40 32.24
C ILE A 180 -6.38 -1.08 32.13
N MET A 181 -7.37 -1.54 32.87
CA MET A 181 -7.80 -2.94 32.94
C MET A 181 -6.67 -3.92 33.33
N GLY A 182 -5.62 -3.45 34.06
CA GLY A 182 -4.45 -4.25 34.42
C GLY A 182 -3.48 -4.53 33.27
N LEU A 183 -3.69 -3.92 32.10
CA LEU A 183 -2.85 -4.09 30.93
C LEU A 183 -1.65 -3.13 30.94
N LYS A 184 -0.55 -3.58 30.32
CA LYS A 184 0.58 -2.69 30.00
C LYS A 184 0.20 -1.74 28.86
N ASN A 185 0.86 -0.60 28.75
CA ASN A 185 0.56 0.41 27.75
C ASN A 185 0.57 -0.13 26.29
N TRP A 186 1.57 -0.95 25.92
CA TRP A 186 1.64 -1.54 24.59
C TRP A 186 0.52 -2.58 24.33
N GLN A 187 0.07 -3.29 25.37
CA GLN A 187 -1.04 -4.23 25.26
C GLN A 187 -2.36 -3.48 25.01
N PHE A 188 -2.57 -2.41 25.78
CA PHE A 188 -3.74 -1.56 25.62
C PHE A 188 -3.77 -0.90 24.24
N LEU A 189 -2.63 -0.38 23.76
CA LEU A 189 -2.48 0.17 22.40
C LEU A 189 -2.94 -0.84 21.35
N LEU A 190 -2.39 -2.06 21.34
CA LEU A 190 -2.70 -3.08 20.33
C LEU A 190 -4.18 -3.48 20.35
N ILE A 191 -4.79 -3.59 21.52
CA ILE A 191 -6.22 -3.92 21.64
C ILE A 191 -7.09 -2.74 21.18
N ALA A 192 -6.78 -1.51 21.60
CA ALA A 192 -7.57 -0.33 21.30
C ALA A 192 -7.58 0.00 19.79
N GLU A 193 -6.44 -0.17 19.12
CA GLU A 193 -6.33 0.10 17.68
C GLU A 193 -6.80 -1.04 16.78
N ALA A 194 -6.80 -2.29 17.28
CA ALA A 194 -7.33 -3.43 16.53
C ALA A 194 -8.86 -3.57 16.65
N LEU A 195 -9.47 -3.10 17.73
CA LEU A 195 -10.92 -3.19 17.93
C LEU A 195 -11.75 -2.56 16.79
N PRO A 196 -11.41 -1.36 16.27
CA PRO A 196 -12.08 -0.79 15.11
C PRO A 196 -12.08 -1.69 13.87
N ALA A 197 -11.03 -2.49 13.65
CA ALA A 197 -10.97 -3.42 12.53
C ALA A 197 -12.06 -4.50 12.64
N VAL A 198 -12.28 -5.07 13.83
CA VAL A 198 -13.35 -6.05 14.08
C VAL A 198 -14.72 -5.41 13.87
N LEU A 199 -14.94 -4.22 14.43
CA LEU A 199 -16.21 -3.51 14.30
C LEU A 199 -16.54 -3.16 12.85
N LEU A 200 -15.55 -2.64 12.11
CA LEU A 200 -15.71 -2.36 10.67
C LEU A 200 -15.87 -3.65 9.86
N GLY A 201 -15.21 -4.74 10.25
CA GLY A 201 -15.40 -6.05 9.63
C GLY A 201 -16.83 -6.55 9.77
N ILE A 202 -17.44 -6.38 10.93
CA ILE A 202 -18.86 -6.67 11.14
C ILE A 202 -19.74 -5.70 10.31
N ALA A 203 -19.41 -4.41 10.30
CA ALA A 203 -20.13 -3.42 9.51
C ALA A 203 -20.05 -3.69 7.98
N CYS A 204 -18.95 -4.29 7.48
CA CYS A 204 -18.85 -4.71 6.07
C CYS A 204 -20.01 -5.60 5.64
N LEU A 205 -20.50 -6.48 6.53
CA LEU A 205 -21.61 -7.38 6.24
C LEU A 205 -22.94 -6.65 5.98
N PHE A 206 -23.07 -5.41 6.45
CA PHE A 206 -24.29 -4.62 6.31
C PHE A 206 -24.14 -3.48 5.28
N VAL A 207 -22.95 -2.92 5.14
CA VAL A 207 -22.67 -1.76 4.30
C VAL A 207 -22.29 -2.14 2.88
N LEU A 208 -21.44 -3.17 2.71
CA LEU A 208 -20.95 -3.57 1.39
C LEU A 208 -21.99 -4.43 0.65
N VAL A 209 -21.98 -4.27 -0.67
CA VAL A 209 -22.78 -5.06 -1.61
C VAL A 209 -21.84 -5.60 -2.68
N ASP A 210 -21.92 -6.88 -3.04
CA ASP A 210 -20.97 -7.54 -3.93
C ASP A 210 -20.94 -6.91 -5.34
N THR A 211 -22.11 -6.66 -5.92
CA THR A 211 -22.24 -6.20 -7.31
C THR A 211 -23.41 -5.21 -7.45
N PRO A 212 -23.40 -4.37 -8.49
CA PRO A 212 -24.50 -3.45 -8.78
C PRO A 212 -25.87 -4.13 -8.86
N ALA A 213 -25.92 -5.33 -9.42
CA ALA A 213 -27.18 -6.10 -9.58
C ALA A 213 -27.87 -6.41 -8.23
N LYS A 214 -27.08 -6.58 -7.14
CA LYS A 214 -27.58 -6.82 -5.79
C LYS A 214 -27.90 -5.53 -5.00
N ALA A 215 -27.63 -4.36 -5.57
CA ALA A 215 -27.79 -3.08 -4.88
C ALA A 215 -29.26 -2.67 -4.77
N ARG A 216 -29.81 -2.67 -3.55
CA ARG A 216 -31.21 -2.29 -3.29
C ARG A 216 -31.49 -0.78 -3.45
N TRP A 217 -30.46 0.05 -3.43
CA TRP A 217 -30.51 1.51 -3.55
C TRP A 217 -30.39 2.00 -4.99
N MET A 218 -30.22 1.10 -5.95
CA MET A 218 -30.22 1.37 -7.40
C MET A 218 -31.53 0.86 -8.00
N ASN A 219 -32.10 1.65 -8.92
CA ASN A 219 -33.20 1.19 -9.74
C ASN A 219 -32.71 0.28 -10.88
N ASP A 220 -33.63 -0.42 -11.53
CA ASP A 220 -33.23 -1.44 -12.52
C ASP A 220 -32.60 -0.82 -13.79
N ARG A 221 -32.99 0.40 -14.18
CA ARG A 221 -32.36 1.16 -15.27
C ARG A 221 -30.89 1.47 -14.96
N GLU A 222 -30.59 1.89 -13.74
CA GLU A 222 -29.22 2.16 -13.28
C GLU A 222 -28.36 0.89 -13.21
N LYS A 223 -28.94 -0.21 -12.72
CA LYS A 223 -28.24 -1.51 -12.66
C LYS A 223 -27.90 -2.02 -14.05
N THR A 224 -28.85 -1.92 -14.98
CA THR A 224 -28.67 -2.35 -16.38
C THR A 224 -27.56 -1.52 -17.04
N TRP A 225 -27.66 -0.19 -16.97
CA TRP A 225 -26.68 0.70 -17.56
C TRP A 225 -25.26 0.45 -17.05
N LEU A 226 -25.11 0.36 -15.73
CA LEU A 226 -23.79 0.12 -15.13
C LEU A 226 -23.25 -1.27 -15.47
N GLY A 227 -24.12 -2.29 -15.45
CA GLY A 227 -23.78 -3.66 -15.82
C GLY A 227 -23.31 -3.79 -17.28
N GLU A 228 -23.97 -3.13 -18.21
CA GLU A 228 -23.59 -3.10 -19.63
C GLU A 228 -22.26 -2.37 -19.84
N ARG A 229 -22.06 -1.21 -19.20
CA ARG A 229 -20.81 -0.45 -19.28
C ARG A 229 -19.62 -1.28 -18.80
N LEU A 230 -19.76 -1.98 -17.68
CA LEU A 230 -18.71 -2.86 -17.13
C LEU A 230 -18.44 -4.07 -18.02
N LYS A 231 -19.48 -4.69 -18.61
CA LYS A 231 -19.34 -5.79 -19.56
C LYS A 231 -18.63 -5.37 -20.84
N GLN A 232 -18.98 -4.22 -21.42
CA GLN A 232 -18.32 -3.67 -22.61
C GLN A 232 -16.82 -3.45 -22.37
N GLU A 233 -16.46 -2.90 -21.20
CA GLU A 233 -15.05 -2.72 -20.84
C GLU A 233 -14.30 -4.06 -20.70
N GLN A 234 -14.92 -5.06 -20.05
CA GLN A 234 -14.34 -6.40 -19.93
C GLN A 234 -14.12 -7.07 -21.29
N GLN A 235 -15.08 -6.94 -22.21
CA GLN A 235 -14.96 -7.47 -23.57
C GLN A 235 -13.85 -6.78 -24.37
N ALA A 236 -13.73 -5.45 -24.25
CA ALA A 236 -12.67 -4.68 -24.89
C ALA A 236 -11.27 -5.09 -24.40
N ILE A 237 -11.11 -5.41 -23.11
CA ILE A 237 -9.87 -5.92 -22.54
C ILE A 237 -9.60 -7.37 -23.01
N GLY A 238 -10.63 -8.20 -23.07
CA GLY A 238 -10.52 -9.62 -23.48
C GLY A 238 -10.15 -9.82 -24.95
N SER A 239 -10.53 -8.89 -25.83
CA SER A 239 -10.26 -8.94 -27.28
C SER A 239 -8.86 -8.41 -27.65
N SER A 240 -8.17 -7.74 -26.76
CA SER A 240 -6.79 -7.29 -27.02
C SER A 240 -5.86 -8.50 -27.00
N HIS A 241 -5.43 -8.94 -28.20
CA HIS A 241 -4.43 -9.97 -28.41
C HIS A 241 -3.05 -9.44 -27.95
N GLY A 242 -2.85 -9.38 -26.63
CA GLY A 242 -1.60 -8.96 -26.01
C GLY A 242 -0.83 -10.16 -25.43
N ASN A 243 0.43 -9.94 -25.15
CA ASN A 243 1.39 -10.89 -24.61
C ASN A 243 0.80 -11.84 -23.55
N THR A 244 1.18 -13.12 -23.61
CA THR A 244 0.76 -14.15 -22.67
C THR A 244 1.29 -13.86 -21.25
N LEU A 245 0.64 -14.42 -20.23
CA LEU A 245 1.11 -14.33 -18.84
C LEU A 245 2.58 -14.78 -18.72
N ARG A 246 2.97 -15.83 -19.49
CA ARG A 246 4.35 -16.32 -19.52
C ARG A 246 5.33 -15.24 -19.98
N SER A 247 4.98 -14.44 -20.99
CA SER A 247 5.86 -13.37 -21.49
C SER A 247 6.06 -12.25 -20.46
N ALA A 248 5.08 -11.96 -19.61
CA ALA A 248 5.25 -11.03 -18.50
C ALA A 248 6.18 -11.60 -17.41
N LEU A 249 6.02 -12.88 -17.09
CA LEU A 249 6.81 -13.58 -16.07
C LEU A 249 8.26 -13.85 -16.48
N THR A 250 8.59 -13.74 -17.77
CA THR A 250 9.96 -13.92 -18.29
C THR A 250 10.61 -12.61 -18.76
N ASN A 251 9.89 -11.49 -18.68
CA ASN A 251 10.40 -10.21 -19.16
C ASN A 251 11.39 -9.59 -18.16
N PRO A 252 12.68 -9.38 -18.51
CA PRO A 252 13.67 -8.82 -17.60
C PRO A 252 13.31 -7.41 -17.11
N LYS A 253 12.58 -6.61 -17.90
CA LYS A 253 12.11 -5.29 -17.48
C LYS A 253 11.12 -5.36 -16.30
N VAL A 254 10.29 -6.42 -16.24
CA VAL A 254 9.37 -6.65 -15.13
C VAL A 254 10.13 -6.98 -13.86
N PHE A 255 11.16 -7.81 -13.93
CA PHE A 255 12.03 -8.10 -12.78
C PHE A 255 12.81 -6.85 -12.32
N THR A 256 13.29 -6.03 -13.24
CA THR A 256 13.93 -4.76 -12.89
C THR A 256 12.96 -3.83 -12.15
N LEU A 257 11.73 -3.68 -12.64
CA LEU A 257 10.69 -2.90 -11.95
C LEU A 257 10.33 -3.48 -10.58
N ALA A 258 10.29 -4.81 -10.47
CA ALA A 258 10.07 -5.50 -9.21
C ALA A 258 11.23 -5.25 -8.21
N ALA A 259 12.48 -5.28 -8.66
CA ALA A 259 13.65 -4.95 -7.86
C ALA A 259 13.65 -3.47 -7.42
N ILE A 260 13.27 -2.54 -8.29
CA ILE A 260 13.14 -1.13 -7.93
C ILE A 260 12.06 -0.94 -6.86
N ASN A 261 10.89 -1.57 -7.03
CA ASN A 261 9.83 -1.52 -6.03
C ASN A 261 10.26 -2.14 -4.70
N PHE A 262 10.99 -3.26 -4.73
CA PHE A 262 11.59 -3.89 -3.56
C PHE A 262 12.49 -2.91 -2.81
N CYS A 263 13.40 -2.22 -3.50
CA CYS A 263 14.29 -1.22 -2.90
C CYS A 263 13.50 -0.10 -2.20
N CYS A 264 12.44 0.40 -2.85
CA CYS A 264 11.56 1.41 -2.25
C CYS A 264 10.85 0.88 -0.99
N ILE A 265 10.29 -0.34 -1.04
CA ILE A 265 9.55 -0.93 0.09
C ILE A 265 10.48 -1.23 1.26
N VAL A 266 11.74 -1.65 1.03
CA VAL A 266 12.76 -1.78 2.09
C VAL A 266 12.89 -0.48 2.88
N GLY A 267 13.02 0.67 2.19
CA GLY A 267 13.08 1.97 2.85
C GLY A 267 11.76 2.38 3.50
N SER A 268 10.66 2.24 2.79
CA SER A 268 9.33 2.64 3.26
C SER A 268 8.90 1.93 4.53
N VAL A 269 8.93 0.61 4.52
CA VAL A 269 8.51 -0.22 5.66
C VAL A 269 9.58 -0.24 6.75
N GLY A 270 10.86 -0.35 6.35
CA GLY A 270 11.98 -0.35 7.30
C GLY A 270 11.99 0.92 8.15
N ILE A 271 12.08 2.08 7.51
CA ILE A 271 12.10 3.37 8.23
C ILE A 271 10.78 3.60 8.96
N GLY A 272 9.63 3.36 8.31
CA GLY A 272 8.31 3.61 8.91
C GLY A 272 8.10 2.84 10.21
N LEU A 273 8.47 1.56 10.25
CA LEU A 273 8.30 0.72 11.43
C LEU A 273 9.24 1.06 12.59
N TRP A 274 10.48 1.46 12.26
CA TRP A 274 11.47 1.84 13.25
C TRP A 274 11.37 3.31 13.69
N MET A 275 10.63 4.15 12.95
CA MET A 275 10.52 5.59 13.19
C MET A 275 10.16 5.95 14.64
N PRO A 276 9.15 5.33 15.30
CA PRO A 276 8.82 5.64 16.69
C PRO A 276 10.00 5.38 17.66
N GLN A 277 10.72 4.26 17.46
CA GLN A 277 11.87 3.93 18.29
C GLN A 277 13.06 4.87 18.04
N ILE A 278 13.28 5.28 16.78
CA ILE A 278 14.32 6.25 16.41
C ILE A 278 14.04 7.59 17.10
N ILE A 279 12.80 8.09 17.02
CA ILE A 279 12.42 9.36 17.65
C ILE A 279 12.44 9.23 19.18
N LYS A 280 12.02 8.09 19.73
CA LYS A 280 12.10 7.82 21.18
C LYS A 280 13.53 7.86 21.69
N SER A 281 14.51 7.39 20.91
CA SER A 281 15.94 7.44 21.29
C SER A 281 16.50 8.87 21.42
N LEU A 282 15.78 9.87 20.93
CA LEU A 282 16.11 11.30 21.09
C LEU A 282 15.61 11.87 22.44
N GLY A 283 15.10 11.03 23.35
CA GLY A 283 14.69 11.44 24.70
C GLY A 283 13.27 12.01 24.82
N MET A 284 12.44 11.89 23.78
CA MET A 284 11.07 12.45 23.76
C MET A 284 10.06 11.58 24.54
N THR A 285 8.98 12.19 25.06
CA THR A 285 7.84 11.47 25.64
C THR A 285 7.09 10.69 24.55
N ASN A 286 6.28 9.68 24.92
CA ASN A 286 5.57 8.88 23.91
C ASN A 286 4.57 9.72 23.10
N THR A 287 3.85 10.64 23.75
CA THR A 287 2.96 11.58 23.04
C THR A 287 3.73 12.44 22.04
N THR A 288 4.90 12.98 22.44
CA THR A 288 5.75 13.77 21.54
C THR A 288 6.28 12.90 20.39
N VAL A 289 6.69 11.65 20.67
CA VAL A 289 7.07 10.68 19.61
C VAL A 289 5.94 10.51 18.61
N GLY A 290 4.70 10.36 19.07
CA GLY A 290 3.53 10.25 18.19
C GLY A 290 3.35 11.48 17.29
N LEU A 291 3.37 12.67 17.87
CA LEU A 291 3.22 13.93 17.12
C LEU A 291 4.35 14.13 16.11
N VAL A 292 5.59 13.91 16.52
CA VAL A 292 6.78 14.08 15.68
C VAL A 292 6.80 13.03 14.57
N THR A 293 6.38 11.80 14.84
CA THR A 293 6.27 10.72 13.81
C THR A 293 5.25 11.06 12.73
N ALA A 294 4.23 11.85 13.02
CA ALA A 294 3.24 12.28 12.02
C ALA A 294 3.79 13.30 11.01
N LEU A 295 4.73 14.17 11.41
CA LEU A 295 5.25 15.25 10.57
C LEU A 295 5.84 14.78 9.24
N PRO A 296 6.69 13.73 9.18
CA PRO A 296 7.17 13.13 7.93
C PRO A 296 6.06 12.77 6.96
N TYR A 297 4.94 12.25 7.44
CA TYR A 297 3.81 11.84 6.59
C TYR A 297 2.96 13.03 6.12
N VAL A 298 2.86 14.10 6.91
CA VAL A 298 2.24 15.37 6.47
C VAL A 298 3.03 15.96 5.31
N LEU A 299 4.34 16.12 5.48
CA LEU A 299 5.23 16.62 4.42
C LEU A 299 5.23 15.68 3.22
N GLY A 300 5.23 14.37 3.46
CA GLY A 300 5.15 13.35 2.43
C GLY A 300 3.85 13.42 1.61
N ALA A 301 2.70 13.64 2.22
CA ALA A 301 1.42 13.80 1.53
C ALA A 301 1.39 15.06 0.64
N ILE A 302 1.98 16.14 1.10
CA ILE A 302 2.12 17.38 0.32
C ILE A 302 3.08 17.15 -0.85
N SER A 303 4.28 16.61 -0.57
CA SER A 303 5.31 16.39 -1.58
C SER A 303 4.85 15.43 -2.68
N MET A 304 4.23 14.29 -2.32
CA MET A 304 3.73 13.33 -3.30
C MET A 304 2.70 13.95 -4.26
N THR A 305 1.85 14.84 -3.74
CA THR A 305 0.83 15.54 -4.55
C THR A 305 1.46 16.52 -5.53
N ILE A 306 2.42 17.32 -5.06
CA ILE A 306 3.14 18.29 -5.90
C ILE A 306 3.98 17.54 -6.93
N TRP A 307 4.73 16.51 -6.49
CA TRP A 307 5.61 15.74 -7.35
C TRP A 307 4.87 15.00 -8.46
N ALA A 308 3.72 14.38 -8.13
CA ALA A 308 2.87 13.72 -9.11
C ALA A 308 2.32 14.71 -10.15
N ARG A 309 1.95 15.94 -9.74
CA ARG A 309 1.51 16.98 -10.68
C ARG A 309 2.63 17.43 -11.62
N LEU A 310 3.85 17.60 -11.09
CA LEU A 310 5.02 17.96 -11.90
C LEU A 310 5.37 16.84 -12.88
N ALA A 311 5.42 15.60 -12.43
CA ALA A 311 5.68 14.43 -13.27
C ALA A 311 4.63 14.25 -14.38
N ASN A 312 3.34 14.54 -14.09
CA ASN A 312 2.27 14.44 -15.08
C ASN A 312 2.28 15.58 -16.13
N ARG A 313 2.87 16.73 -15.79
CA ARG A 313 3.07 17.83 -16.75
C ARG A 313 4.28 17.61 -17.66
N SER A 314 5.24 16.81 -17.21
CA SER A 314 6.43 16.47 -17.98
C SER A 314 6.15 15.30 -18.92
N GLN A 315 6.66 15.36 -20.14
CA GLN A 315 6.69 14.20 -21.05
C GLN A 315 7.68 13.13 -20.60
N GLN A 316 8.64 13.48 -19.75
CA GLN A 316 9.68 12.59 -19.23
C GLN A 316 9.37 12.24 -17.77
N ARG A 317 8.84 11.05 -17.51
CA ARG A 317 8.50 10.60 -16.15
C ARG A 317 9.69 10.01 -15.39
N LEU A 318 10.65 9.42 -16.12
CA LEU A 318 11.80 8.73 -15.55
C LEU A 318 12.61 9.60 -14.55
N PRO A 319 13.01 10.86 -14.89
CA PRO A 319 13.78 11.69 -13.96
C PRO A 319 13.04 11.97 -12.64
N TYR A 320 11.70 12.07 -12.69
CA TYR A 320 10.90 12.31 -11.48
C TYR A 320 10.88 11.08 -10.57
N VAL A 321 10.75 9.88 -11.15
CA VAL A 321 10.74 8.62 -10.37
C VAL A 321 12.12 8.34 -9.78
N ALA A 322 13.18 8.42 -10.60
CA ALA A 322 14.56 8.22 -10.14
C ALA A 322 14.98 9.31 -9.14
N GLY A 323 14.67 10.58 -9.43
CA GLY A 323 15.02 11.72 -8.57
C GLY A 323 14.35 11.66 -7.20
N ALA A 324 13.11 11.20 -7.11
CA ALA A 324 12.42 11.04 -5.82
C ALA A 324 13.12 9.98 -4.93
N LEU A 325 13.54 8.86 -5.52
CA LEU A 325 14.22 7.80 -4.77
C LEU A 325 15.65 8.20 -4.38
N ALA A 326 16.38 8.88 -5.29
CA ALA A 326 17.69 9.46 -5.00
C ALA A 326 17.62 10.50 -3.87
N PHE A 327 16.62 11.37 -3.91
CA PHE A 327 16.38 12.37 -2.87
C PHE A 327 16.14 11.71 -1.51
N ALA A 328 15.33 10.64 -1.46
CA ALA A 328 15.11 9.87 -0.23
C ALA A 328 16.42 9.26 0.30
N ALA A 329 17.25 8.70 -0.59
CA ALA A 329 18.54 8.12 -0.21
C ALA A 329 19.51 9.17 0.39
N VAL A 330 19.64 10.33 -0.27
CA VAL A 330 20.51 11.43 0.21
C VAL A 330 20.00 11.98 1.55
N ALA A 331 18.68 12.18 1.68
CA ALA A 331 18.09 12.65 2.94
C ALA A 331 18.35 11.63 4.08
N LEU A 332 18.28 10.33 3.81
CA LEU A 332 18.54 9.29 4.81
C LEU A 332 20.02 9.26 5.24
N VAL A 333 20.95 9.52 4.32
CA VAL A 333 22.37 9.74 4.66
C VAL A 333 22.50 10.96 5.59
N GLY A 334 21.79 12.05 5.32
CA GLY A 334 21.74 13.21 6.23
C GLY A 334 21.27 12.84 7.64
N ALA A 335 20.24 11.98 7.76
CA ALA A 335 19.77 11.48 9.06
C ALA A 335 20.82 10.60 9.78
N ALA A 336 21.71 9.91 9.03
CA ALA A 336 22.78 9.11 9.59
C ALA A 336 23.95 9.95 10.12
N LEU A 337 24.18 11.12 9.52
CA LEU A 337 25.32 12.00 9.83
C LEU A 337 25.08 12.93 11.04
N THR A 338 23.84 13.04 11.52
CA THR A 338 23.49 13.98 12.59
C THR A 338 22.86 13.27 13.78
N ASP A 339 23.21 13.73 14.98
CA ASP A 339 22.54 13.34 16.24
C ASP A 339 21.67 14.47 16.80
N GLU A 340 21.67 15.63 16.15
CA GLU A 340 20.81 16.75 16.51
C GLU A 340 19.35 16.40 16.21
N PRO A 341 18.41 16.43 17.20
CA PRO A 341 17.05 15.91 17.05
C PRO A 341 16.25 16.57 15.92
N ILE A 342 16.30 17.89 15.79
CA ILE A 342 15.52 18.61 14.78
C ILE A 342 16.02 18.26 13.38
N MET A 343 17.34 18.25 13.18
CA MET A 343 17.95 17.91 11.90
C MET A 343 17.67 16.45 11.53
N LYS A 344 17.77 15.50 12.47
CA LYS A 344 17.47 14.09 12.24
C LYS A 344 16.03 13.89 11.82
N VAL A 345 15.06 14.48 12.54
CA VAL A 345 13.63 14.43 12.18
C VAL A 345 13.37 15.08 10.83
N THR A 346 14.02 16.19 10.52
CA THR A 346 13.91 16.87 9.22
C THR A 346 14.39 15.96 8.09
N CYS A 347 15.56 15.35 8.24
CA CYS A 347 16.11 14.43 7.26
C CYS A 347 15.20 13.18 7.07
N LEU A 348 14.64 12.63 8.16
CA LEU A 348 13.66 11.54 8.08
C LEU A 348 12.37 11.97 7.35
N ALA A 349 11.91 13.20 7.59
CA ALA A 349 10.75 13.75 6.89
C ALA A 349 11.00 13.91 5.39
N LEU A 350 12.18 14.36 5.01
CA LEU A 350 12.60 14.44 3.60
C LEU A 350 12.72 13.04 2.98
N THR A 351 13.22 12.05 3.74
CA THR A 351 13.29 10.64 3.29
C THR A 351 11.89 10.12 2.97
N VAL A 352 10.93 10.26 3.90
CA VAL A 352 9.52 9.83 3.69
C VAL A 352 8.89 10.59 2.51
N SER A 353 9.18 11.88 2.38
CA SER A 353 8.70 12.70 1.25
C SER A 353 9.19 12.17 -0.09
N GLY A 354 10.45 11.77 -0.19
CA GLY A 354 11.01 11.15 -1.40
C GLY A 354 10.37 9.78 -1.69
N ILE A 355 10.21 8.93 -0.68
CA ILE A 355 9.60 7.60 -0.82
C ILE A 355 8.15 7.71 -1.29
N LEU A 356 7.31 8.57 -0.68
CA LEU A 356 5.93 8.76 -1.07
C LEU A 356 5.80 9.40 -2.46
N SER A 357 6.69 10.32 -2.82
CA SER A 357 6.75 10.90 -4.16
C SER A 357 7.12 9.87 -5.23
N PHE A 358 8.04 8.96 -4.93
CA PHE A 358 8.33 7.80 -5.77
C PHE A 358 7.09 6.92 -5.95
N GLN A 359 6.43 6.51 -4.88
CA GLN A 359 5.24 5.65 -4.95
C GLN A 359 4.12 6.28 -5.78
N ALA A 360 3.92 7.59 -5.69
CA ALA A 360 2.91 8.31 -6.47
C ALA A 360 3.18 8.34 -7.97
N THR A 361 4.45 8.23 -8.40
CA THR A 361 4.85 8.39 -9.80
C THR A 361 5.27 7.07 -10.46
N PHE A 362 5.74 6.10 -9.68
CA PHE A 362 6.28 4.82 -10.16
C PHE A 362 5.26 4.00 -10.97
N TRP A 363 4.01 3.88 -10.49
CA TRP A 363 3.01 3.00 -11.08
C TRP A 363 2.56 3.38 -12.49
N ALA A 364 2.91 4.59 -12.94
CA ALA A 364 2.69 4.99 -14.31
C ALA A 364 3.66 4.31 -15.30
N ILE A 365 4.84 3.84 -14.85
CA ILE A 365 5.86 3.25 -15.73
C ILE A 365 5.54 1.80 -16.12
N PRO A 366 5.16 0.88 -15.20
CA PRO A 366 4.74 -0.47 -15.59
C PRO A 366 3.64 -0.48 -16.64
N SER A 367 2.68 0.46 -16.56
CA SER A 367 1.57 0.55 -17.50
C SER A 367 1.97 0.93 -18.93
N THR A 368 3.16 1.51 -19.15
CA THR A 368 3.70 1.80 -20.49
C THR A 368 4.40 0.60 -21.12
N ILE A 369 4.87 -0.33 -20.29
CA ILE A 369 5.62 -1.52 -20.72
C ILE A 369 4.70 -2.74 -20.89
N LEU A 370 3.70 -2.84 -20.01
CA LEU A 370 2.82 -4.00 -19.89
C LEU A 370 1.42 -3.67 -20.42
N THR A 371 0.96 -4.45 -21.40
CA THR A 371 -0.36 -4.29 -22.02
C THR A 371 -1.14 -5.62 -22.01
N GLY A 372 -2.46 -5.55 -22.11
CA GLY A 372 -3.33 -6.72 -22.20
C GLY A 372 -3.26 -7.62 -20.94
N ARG A 373 -3.35 -8.95 -21.15
CA ARG A 373 -3.30 -9.96 -20.07
C ARG A 373 -1.94 -10.00 -19.34
N ALA A 374 -0.85 -9.65 -20.02
CA ALA A 374 0.48 -9.56 -19.44
C ALA A 374 0.59 -8.44 -18.38
N ALA A 375 -0.21 -7.37 -18.50
CA ALA A 375 -0.20 -6.28 -17.54
C ALA A 375 -0.61 -6.73 -16.13
N ALA A 376 -1.69 -7.52 -16.02
CA ALA A 376 -2.15 -8.01 -14.72
C ALA A 376 -1.11 -8.90 -14.03
N GLY A 377 -0.53 -9.85 -14.77
CA GLY A 377 0.50 -10.75 -14.22
C GLY A 377 1.81 -10.04 -13.89
N GLY A 378 2.25 -9.12 -14.76
CA GLY A 378 3.47 -8.34 -14.52
C GLY A 378 3.33 -7.39 -13.33
N LEU A 379 2.19 -6.69 -13.19
CA LEU A 379 1.91 -5.84 -12.03
C LEU A 379 1.85 -6.67 -10.74
N ALA A 380 1.20 -7.83 -10.77
CA ALA A 380 1.14 -8.73 -9.62
C ALA A 380 2.56 -9.17 -9.19
N LEU A 381 3.43 -9.54 -10.15
CA LEU A 381 4.81 -9.91 -9.86
C LEU A 381 5.62 -8.74 -9.25
N ILE A 382 5.46 -7.51 -9.79
CA ILE A 382 6.12 -6.31 -9.26
C ILE A 382 5.68 -6.04 -7.82
N VAL A 383 4.39 -6.17 -7.51
CA VAL A 383 3.86 -5.97 -6.15
C VAL A 383 4.36 -7.07 -5.22
N SER A 384 4.25 -8.33 -5.64
CA SER A 384 4.60 -9.48 -4.80
C SER A 384 6.08 -9.49 -4.41
N ILE A 385 6.99 -9.29 -5.39
CA ILE A 385 8.43 -9.18 -5.11
C ILE A 385 8.71 -7.92 -4.27
N GLY A 386 8.06 -6.80 -4.60
CA GLY A 386 8.18 -5.57 -3.82
C GLY A 386 7.82 -5.76 -2.35
N ASN A 387 6.75 -6.50 -2.05
CA ASN A 387 6.30 -6.78 -0.69
C ASN A 387 7.33 -7.56 0.15
N LEU A 388 8.22 -8.35 -0.47
CA LEU A 388 9.34 -8.98 0.24
C LEU A 388 10.33 -7.95 0.80
N GLY A 389 10.38 -6.73 0.24
CA GLY A 389 11.10 -5.61 0.84
C GLY A 389 10.56 -5.22 2.21
N GLY A 390 9.27 -5.45 2.46
CA GLY A 390 8.64 -5.27 3.78
C GLY A 390 9.15 -6.25 4.84
N PHE A 391 9.60 -7.45 4.43
CA PHE A 391 10.35 -8.35 5.31
C PHE A 391 11.81 -7.89 5.47
N ALA A 392 12.48 -7.63 4.35
CA ALA A 392 13.91 -7.34 4.36
C ALA A 392 14.26 -6.04 5.11
N GLY A 393 13.47 -4.96 4.95
CA GLY A 393 13.75 -3.67 5.56
C GLY A 393 13.83 -3.70 7.08
N PRO A 394 12.76 -4.08 7.79
CA PRO A 394 12.77 -4.16 9.25
C PRO A 394 13.83 -5.13 9.79
N PHE A 395 13.99 -6.27 9.15
CA PHE A 395 14.98 -7.27 9.56
C PHE A 395 16.41 -6.78 9.43
N LEU A 396 16.79 -6.17 8.29
CA LEU A 396 18.13 -5.63 8.07
C LEU A 396 18.45 -4.50 9.09
N ILE A 397 17.51 -3.60 9.32
CA ILE A 397 17.68 -2.53 10.31
C ILE A 397 17.90 -3.14 11.70
N GLY A 398 17.10 -4.13 12.09
CA GLY A 398 17.22 -4.80 13.40
C GLY A 398 18.55 -5.52 13.55
N LEU A 399 18.96 -6.30 12.54
CA LEU A 399 20.21 -7.06 12.54
C LEU A 399 21.43 -6.14 12.69
N ILE A 400 21.48 -5.05 11.89
CA ILE A 400 22.61 -4.12 11.92
C ILE A 400 22.59 -3.30 13.20
N LYS A 401 21.42 -2.94 13.72
CA LYS A 401 21.29 -2.22 15.00
C LYS A 401 21.81 -3.05 16.17
N ASP A 402 21.53 -4.35 16.23
CA ASP A 402 22.07 -5.23 17.29
C ASP A 402 23.59 -5.34 17.20
N ALA A 403 24.15 -5.41 15.98
CA ALA A 403 25.58 -5.50 15.75
C ALA A 403 26.34 -4.19 16.07
N THR A 404 25.71 -3.03 15.77
CA THR A 404 26.40 -1.72 15.84
C THR A 404 25.93 -0.84 16.99
N GLN A 405 24.85 -1.22 17.67
CA GLN A 405 24.18 -0.44 18.74
C GLN A 405 23.78 0.99 18.30
N SER A 406 23.65 1.23 17.00
CA SER A 406 23.38 2.53 16.39
C SER A 406 22.35 2.42 15.26
N PHE A 407 21.61 3.49 14.99
CA PHE A 407 20.76 3.62 13.81
C PHE A 407 21.50 4.19 12.58
N ALA A 408 22.71 4.75 12.76
CA ALA A 408 23.44 5.39 11.64
C ALA A 408 23.82 4.37 10.56
N VAL A 409 24.39 3.21 10.95
CA VAL A 409 24.80 2.18 9.98
C VAL A 409 23.61 1.58 9.21
N PRO A 410 22.49 1.20 9.88
CA PRO A 410 21.27 0.83 9.17
C PRO A 410 20.81 1.87 8.14
N PHE A 411 20.90 3.17 8.45
CA PHE A 411 20.49 4.23 7.51
C PHE A 411 21.37 4.26 6.26
N TYR A 412 22.70 4.10 6.41
CA TYR A 412 23.59 4.00 5.24
C TYR A 412 23.26 2.80 4.36
N VAL A 413 22.96 1.63 4.95
CA VAL A 413 22.59 0.42 4.20
C VAL A 413 21.26 0.62 3.46
N VAL A 414 20.24 1.16 4.13
CA VAL A 414 18.96 1.43 3.49
C VAL A 414 19.10 2.50 2.40
N ALA A 415 19.88 3.56 2.63
CA ALA A 415 20.18 4.59 1.63
C ALA A 415 20.87 4.00 0.40
N SER A 416 21.82 3.07 0.60
CA SER A 416 22.49 2.36 -0.50
C SER A 416 21.51 1.50 -1.32
N ILE A 417 20.55 0.85 -0.66
CA ILE A 417 19.48 0.09 -1.33
C ILE A 417 18.56 1.03 -2.13
N LEU A 418 18.16 2.17 -1.57
CA LEU A 418 17.38 3.18 -2.29
C LEU A 418 18.15 3.72 -3.51
N MET A 419 19.46 3.97 -3.35
CA MET A 419 20.32 4.42 -4.45
C MET A 419 20.48 3.34 -5.52
N LEU A 420 20.57 2.06 -5.14
CA LEU A 420 20.53 0.94 -6.10
C LEU A 420 19.23 0.95 -6.90
N GLY A 421 18.08 1.16 -6.24
CA GLY A 421 16.80 1.33 -6.93
C GLY A 421 16.80 2.50 -7.92
N THR A 422 17.44 3.62 -7.57
CA THR A 422 17.65 4.77 -8.47
C THR A 422 18.50 4.39 -9.68
N CYS A 423 19.63 3.71 -9.47
CA CYS A 423 20.52 3.26 -10.56
C CYS A 423 19.81 2.29 -11.50
N LEU A 424 19.05 1.32 -10.94
CA LEU A 424 18.24 0.39 -11.73
C LEU A 424 17.17 1.12 -12.56
N MET A 425 16.57 2.18 -12.00
CA MET A 425 15.58 2.99 -12.70
C MET A 425 16.20 3.75 -13.88
N LEU A 426 17.38 4.35 -13.68
CA LEU A 426 18.12 5.03 -14.73
C LEU A 426 18.62 4.05 -15.81
N TRP A 427 19.06 2.87 -15.41
CA TRP A 427 19.48 1.80 -16.32
C TRP A 427 18.34 1.27 -17.19
N LEU A 428 17.13 1.14 -16.63
CA LEU A 428 15.93 0.72 -17.36
C LEU A 428 15.67 1.67 -18.54
N GLY A 429 16.00 2.95 -18.40
CA GLY A 429 15.79 4.00 -19.39
C GLY A 429 14.32 4.36 -19.58
N ASP A 430 14.06 5.40 -20.37
CA ASP A 430 12.70 5.83 -20.66
C ASP A 430 12.08 4.93 -21.74
N PRO A 431 11.04 4.13 -21.41
CA PRO A 431 10.40 3.25 -22.38
C PRO A 431 9.76 4.00 -23.56
N ALA A 432 9.37 5.26 -23.36
CA ALA A 432 8.78 6.08 -24.41
C ALA A 432 9.81 6.47 -25.45
N ARG A 433 10.99 6.92 -25.05
CA ARG A 433 12.09 7.26 -25.97
C ARG A 433 12.60 6.09 -26.82
N ARG A 434 12.59 4.87 -26.26
CA ARG A 434 12.99 3.68 -27.04
C ARG A 434 11.99 3.33 -28.13
N LYS A 435 10.68 3.49 -27.88
CA LYS A 435 9.66 3.28 -28.92
C LYS A 435 9.78 4.28 -30.06
N ASP A 436 10.09 5.54 -29.77
CA ASP A 436 10.28 6.57 -30.80
C ASP A 436 11.58 6.35 -31.59
N ALA A 437 12.64 5.89 -30.92
CA ALA A 437 13.90 5.53 -31.57
C ALA A 437 13.74 4.30 -32.49
N ASP A 438 13.06 3.24 -32.01
CA ASP A 438 12.79 2.02 -32.79
C ASP A 438 11.83 2.32 -33.95
N ALA A 439 10.83 3.19 -33.79
CA ALA A 439 9.95 3.62 -34.87
C ALA A 439 10.69 4.50 -35.90
N GLY A 440 11.58 5.39 -35.47
CA GLY A 440 12.45 6.20 -36.33
C GLY A 440 13.42 5.35 -37.15
N GLN A 441 14.01 4.33 -36.51
CA GLN A 441 14.93 3.37 -37.19
C GLN A 441 14.16 2.55 -38.24
N ALA A 442 12.97 2.03 -37.87
CA ALA A 442 12.12 1.27 -38.79
C ALA A 442 11.66 2.11 -39.99
N ALA A 443 11.34 3.41 -39.77
CA ALA A 443 11.01 4.32 -40.85
C ALA A 443 12.21 4.64 -41.76
N TYR A 444 13.41 4.77 -41.20
CA TYR A 444 14.65 4.97 -41.97
C TYR A 444 14.98 3.76 -42.81
N ASP A 445 14.88 2.54 -42.24
CA ASP A 445 15.16 1.28 -42.93
C ASP A 445 14.11 0.96 -44.04
N SER A 446 12.88 1.44 -43.89
CA SER A 446 11.82 1.29 -44.91
C SER A 446 11.91 2.31 -46.03
N GLY A 447 12.54 3.47 -45.80
CA GLY A 447 12.75 4.52 -46.80
C GLY A 447 14.03 4.34 -47.66
N SER A 448 14.91 3.41 -47.24
CA SER A 448 16.17 3.11 -47.90
C SER A 448 16.11 1.85 -48.81
N ARG A 449 14.93 1.26 -48.99
CA ARG A 449 14.61 0.21 -49.97
C ARG A 449 13.69 0.77 -51.04
#